data_3d30f4b0216d2c4f87aaef1f286c069c
#
_entry.id   3d30f4b0216d2c4f87aaef1f286c069c
#
_cell.length_a   1.000
_cell.length_b   1.000
_cell.length_c   1.000
_cell.angle_alpha   90.00
_cell.angle_beta   90.00
_cell.angle_gamma   90.00
#
_symmetry.space_group_name_H-M   'P 1'
#
loop_
_entity.id
_entity.type
_entity.pdbx_description
1 polymer ?
#
loop_
_entity_poly.entity_id
_entity_poly.type
_entity_poly.pdbx_seq_one_letter_code
_entity_poly.pdbx_strand_id
1 'polypeptide(L)'
;MSFFDFNNAEQQQSYDLIPHGTLAKVLLTIRPGGFDDPRQGWTGGWATQSKTTGSVYLLCEYVVLEGPFAKRKLWSNIGLYSPKGPVWGNMGRSFIRAILNSAYGIQPDDNSPQAQNTRSIAGFADLNGLEFVARIDVELDQNK
;
A
#
# COMPACT_ATOMS: atom_id res chain seq x y z
N MET A 1 17.50 -30.15 -25.10
CA MET A 1 17.19 -28.81 -24.60
C MET A 1 17.97 -28.53 -23.33
N SER A 2 18.64 -27.37 -23.27
CA SER A 2 19.32 -26.97 -22.06
C SER A 2 18.29 -26.57 -21.00
N PHE A 3 18.49 -27.04 -19.78
CA PHE A 3 17.60 -26.69 -18.68
C PHE A 3 17.59 -25.21 -18.37
N PHE A 4 18.67 -24.48 -18.67
CA PHE A 4 18.82 -23.06 -18.41
C PHE A 4 18.66 -22.18 -19.66
N ASP A 5 18.20 -22.78 -20.76
CA ASP A 5 17.90 -22.02 -21.97
C ASP A 5 16.40 -21.70 -21.99
N PHE A 6 16.07 -20.42 -21.81
CA PHE A 6 14.67 -19.96 -21.71
C PHE A 6 14.14 -19.41 -23.03
N ASN A 7 14.87 -19.53 -24.13
CA ASN A 7 14.43 -19.02 -25.43
C ASN A 7 13.13 -19.67 -25.90
N ASN A 8 12.90 -20.93 -25.52
CA ASN A 8 11.67 -21.65 -25.85
C ASN A 8 10.64 -21.61 -24.75
N ALA A 9 10.87 -20.82 -23.70
CA ALA A 9 9.89 -20.65 -22.64
C ALA A 9 8.66 -19.93 -23.17
N GLU A 10 7.50 -20.33 -22.69
CA GLU A 10 6.25 -19.68 -23.05
C GLU A 10 6.25 -18.26 -22.56
N GLN A 11 5.80 -17.34 -23.42
CA GLN A 11 5.72 -15.93 -23.05
C GLN A 11 4.59 -15.72 -22.06
N GLN A 12 4.91 -15.04 -20.96
CA GLN A 12 3.97 -14.81 -19.86
C GLN A 12 3.18 -13.52 -20.09
N GLN A 13 2.23 -13.55 -21.01
CA GLN A 13 1.44 -12.36 -21.34
C GLN A 13 0.67 -11.83 -20.13
N SER A 14 0.10 -12.74 -19.33
CA SER A 14 -0.69 -12.37 -18.16
C SER A 14 0.15 -11.87 -16.99
N TYR A 15 1.47 -12.05 -17.05
CA TYR A 15 2.39 -11.64 -16.00
C TYR A 15 3.33 -10.53 -16.44
N ASP A 16 3.01 -9.86 -17.55
CA ASP A 16 3.79 -8.72 -17.98
C ASP A 16 3.84 -7.67 -16.90
N LEU A 17 4.99 -7.03 -16.77
CA LEU A 17 5.17 -5.96 -15.79
C LEU A 17 4.24 -4.80 -16.10
N ILE A 18 3.62 -4.26 -15.06
CA ILE A 18 2.87 -3.02 -15.18
C ILE A 18 3.88 -1.90 -15.38
N PRO A 19 3.75 -1.08 -16.44
CA PRO A 19 4.72 -0.01 -16.68
C PRO A 19 4.83 0.94 -15.48
N HIS A 20 6.07 1.34 -15.17
CA HIS A 20 6.35 2.30 -14.12
C HIS A 20 5.58 3.60 -14.36
N GLY A 21 4.96 4.13 -13.33
CA GLY A 21 4.17 5.35 -13.42
C GLY A 21 2.74 5.16 -13.89
N THR A 22 2.29 3.92 -14.12
CA THR A 22 0.91 3.64 -14.50
C THR A 22 -0.04 4.09 -13.40
N LEU A 23 -1.08 4.84 -13.77
CA LEU A 23 -2.18 5.16 -12.86
C LEU A 23 -3.24 4.08 -12.95
N ALA A 24 -3.66 3.57 -11.81
CA ALA A 24 -4.66 2.51 -11.76
C ALA A 24 -5.57 2.69 -10.56
N LYS A 25 -6.85 2.39 -10.76
CA LYS A 25 -7.78 2.31 -9.64
C LYS A 25 -7.59 0.99 -8.94
N VAL A 26 -7.37 1.05 -7.64
CA VAL A 26 -7.08 -0.14 -6.83
C VAL A 26 -7.99 -0.22 -5.61
N LEU A 27 -8.19 -1.44 -5.13
CA LEU A 27 -8.88 -1.75 -3.88
C LEU A 27 -7.83 -2.15 -2.85
N LEU A 28 -7.81 -1.43 -1.73
CA LEU A 28 -6.90 -1.70 -0.62
C LEU A 28 -7.50 -2.72 0.33
N THR A 29 -6.73 -3.75 0.65
CA THR A 29 -7.05 -4.70 1.72
C THR A 29 -5.88 -4.77 2.68
N ILE A 30 -6.14 -4.60 3.98
CA ILE A 30 -5.11 -4.74 5.01
C ILE A 30 -5.13 -6.19 5.51
N ARG A 31 -3.96 -6.83 5.54
CA ARG A 31 -3.79 -8.15 6.13
C ARG A 31 -3.52 -7.99 7.62
N PRO A 32 -4.46 -8.38 8.52
CA PRO A 32 -4.29 -8.15 9.94
C PRO A 32 -3.10 -8.95 10.50
N GLY A 33 -2.24 -8.26 11.24
CA GLY A 33 -1.07 -8.88 11.87
C GLY A 33 -1.22 -9.09 13.36
N GLY A 34 -2.32 -8.64 13.96
CA GLY A 34 -2.64 -8.88 15.35
C GLY A 34 -1.89 -8.00 16.35
N PHE A 35 -1.20 -6.96 15.88
CA PHE A 35 -0.46 -6.07 16.79
C PHE A 35 -1.30 -4.84 17.14
N ASP A 36 -1.42 -4.55 18.41
CA ASP A 36 -2.10 -3.37 18.93
C ASP A 36 -1.15 -2.54 19.78
N ASP A 37 -1.32 -1.22 19.72
CA ASP A 37 -0.72 -0.29 20.67
C ASP A 37 -1.74 0.81 20.96
N PRO A 38 -2.54 0.66 22.01
CA PRO A 38 -3.61 1.64 22.33
C PRO A 38 -3.09 3.04 22.60
N ARG A 39 -1.84 3.19 23.03
CA ARG A 39 -1.25 4.51 23.27
C ARG A 39 -1.07 5.28 21.95
N GLN A 40 -0.93 4.58 20.84
CA GLN A 40 -0.84 5.17 19.51
C GLN A 40 -2.21 5.22 18.82
N GLY A 41 -3.25 4.66 19.43
CA GLY A 41 -4.54 4.51 18.81
C GLY A 41 -4.62 3.33 17.84
N TRP A 42 -3.65 2.43 17.84
CA TRP A 42 -3.63 1.26 16.97
C TRP A 42 -4.34 0.11 17.66
N THR A 43 -5.58 -0.11 17.27
CA THR A 43 -6.43 -1.16 17.85
C THR A 43 -7.07 -1.99 16.75
N GLY A 44 -7.69 -3.10 17.11
CA GLY A 44 -8.41 -3.97 16.18
C GLY A 44 -7.54 -5.01 15.48
N GLY A 45 -6.25 -5.11 15.83
CA GLY A 45 -5.35 -6.12 15.28
C GLY A 45 -4.92 -5.90 13.84
N TRP A 46 -5.04 -4.67 13.32
CA TRP A 46 -4.74 -4.38 11.92
C TRP A 46 -3.24 -4.32 11.62
N ALA A 47 -2.45 -3.83 12.57
CA ALA A 47 -1.02 -3.64 12.38
C ALA A 47 -0.25 -4.94 12.53
N THR A 48 0.92 -4.97 11.91
CA THR A 48 1.89 -6.08 12.04
C THR A 48 3.18 -5.54 12.63
N GLN A 49 3.75 -6.26 13.58
CA GLN A 49 5.07 -5.94 14.13
C GLN A 49 6.10 -6.96 13.64
N SER A 50 7.20 -6.46 13.10
CA SER A 50 8.32 -7.31 12.73
C SER A 50 8.99 -7.88 13.98
N LYS A 51 9.14 -9.20 14.04
CA LYS A 51 9.80 -9.87 15.18
C LYS A 51 11.30 -9.64 15.19
N THR A 52 11.88 -9.31 14.06
CA THR A 52 13.33 -9.14 13.92
C THR A 52 13.77 -7.71 14.13
N THR A 53 12.99 -6.73 13.67
CA THR A 53 13.37 -5.31 13.71
C THR A 53 12.59 -4.49 14.71
N GLY A 54 11.40 -4.95 15.12
CA GLY A 54 10.50 -4.19 15.97
C GLY A 54 9.70 -3.13 15.23
N SER A 55 9.90 -2.98 13.91
CA SER A 55 9.13 -2.06 13.10
C SER A 55 7.66 -2.46 13.04
N VAL A 56 6.77 -1.47 12.96
CA VAL A 56 5.33 -1.69 12.89
C VAL A 56 4.80 -1.11 11.59
N TYR A 57 3.95 -1.85 10.90
CA TYR A 57 3.44 -1.46 9.60
C TYR A 57 2.06 -2.07 9.34
N LEU A 58 1.39 -1.54 8.31
CA LEU A 58 0.21 -2.17 7.73
C LEU A 58 0.65 -2.97 6.52
N LEU A 59 0.40 -4.27 6.54
CA LEU A 59 0.66 -5.14 5.39
C LEU A 59 -0.53 -5.02 4.44
N CYS A 60 -0.31 -4.43 3.28
CA CYS A 60 -1.38 -4.05 2.37
C CYS A 60 -1.31 -4.81 1.07
N GLU A 61 -2.47 -5.23 0.59
CA GLU A 61 -2.68 -5.82 -0.72
C GLU A 61 -3.54 -4.86 -1.53
N TYR A 62 -3.18 -4.65 -2.78
CA TYR A 62 -3.91 -3.80 -3.70
C TYR A 62 -4.32 -4.62 -4.91
N VAL A 63 -5.60 -4.58 -5.26
CA VAL A 63 -6.11 -5.25 -6.45
C VAL A 63 -6.48 -4.19 -7.48
N VAL A 64 -5.92 -4.28 -8.66
CA VAL A 64 -6.27 -3.38 -9.76
C VAL A 64 -7.68 -3.70 -10.23
N LEU A 65 -8.55 -2.67 -10.25
CA LEU A 65 -9.98 -2.87 -10.47
C LEU A 65 -10.38 -2.76 -11.93
N GLU A 66 -9.64 -2.01 -12.75
CA GLU A 66 -10.04 -1.74 -14.13
C GLU A 66 -8.83 -1.54 -15.02
N GLY A 67 -9.06 -1.49 -16.33
CA GLY A 67 -8.01 -1.29 -17.32
C GLY A 67 -7.30 -2.58 -17.70
N PRO A 68 -6.17 -2.47 -18.44
CA PRO A 68 -5.49 -3.65 -18.98
C PRO A 68 -4.85 -4.54 -17.92
N PHE A 69 -4.64 -4.01 -16.70
CA PHE A 69 -4.03 -4.76 -15.60
C PHE A 69 -5.04 -5.18 -14.53
N ALA A 70 -6.34 -5.15 -14.86
CA ALA A 70 -7.39 -5.53 -13.91
C ALA A 70 -7.12 -6.90 -13.29
N LYS A 71 -7.47 -7.03 -11.99
CA LYS A 71 -7.27 -8.23 -11.16
C LYS A 71 -5.81 -8.50 -10.77
N ARG A 72 -4.86 -7.70 -11.23
CA ARG A 72 -3.47 -7.83 -10.78
C ARG A 72 -3.36 -7.38 -9.32
N LYS A 73 -2.55 -8.11 -8.57
CA LYS A 73 -2.32 -7.82 -7.14
C LYS A 73 -0.96 -7.20 -6.95
N LEU A 74 -0.93 -6.21 -6.08
CA LEU A 74 0.29 -5.51 -5.67
C LEU A 74 0.36 -5.54 -4.15
N TRP A 75 1.56 -5.50 -3.62
CA TRP A 75 1.79 -5.56 -2.18
C TRP A 75 2.69 -4.44 -1.74
N SER A 76 2.42 -3.85 -0.59
CA SER A 76 3.35 -2.93 0.06
C SER A 76 3.08 -2.85 1.55
N ASN A 77 4.08 -2.39 2.28
CA ASN A 77 3.95 -2.11 3.70
C ASN A 77 3.82 -0.60 3.88
N ILE A 78 2.81 -0.17 4.63
CA ILE A 78 2.69 1.22 5.04
C ILE A 78 3.33 1.34 6.41
N GLY A 79 4.45 2.07 6.51
CA GLY A 79 5.19 2.21 7.75
C GLY A 79 4.42 3.01 8.80
N LEU A 80 4.39 2.51 10.04
CA LEU A 80 3.81 3.21 11.18
C LEU A 80 4.89 3.61 12.19
N TYR A 81 5.90 2.76 12.36
CA TYR A 81 6.97 2.98 13.33
C TYR A 81 8.22 2.21 12.94
N SER A 82 9.37 2.82 13.16
CA SER A 82 10.66 2.15 13.04
C SER A 82 11.57 2.56 14.19
N PRO A 83 12.29 1.61 14.82
CA PRO A 83 13.28 1.94 15.84
C PRO A 83 14.42 2.81 15.30
N LYS A 84 14.59 2.88 13.99
CA LYS A 84 15.66 3.68 13.36
C LYS A 84 15.34 5.18 13.28
N GLY A 85 14.10 5.57 13.59
CA GLY A 85 13.70 6.97 13.58
C GLY A 85 12.34 7.20 12.94
N PRO A 86 11.91 8.48 12.81
CA PRO A 86 10.54 8.82 12.42
C PRO A 86 10.28 8.83 10.91
N VAL A 87 11.30 8.73 10.08
CA VAL A 87 11.16 8.95 8.62
C VAL A 87 10.17 7.98 7.99
N TRP A 88 10.31 6.70 8.30
CA TRP A 88 9.46 5.67 7.71
C TRP A 88 8.00 5.83 8.11
N GLY A 89 7.74 6.10 9.39
CA GLY A 89 6.39 6.35 9.89
C GLY A 89 5.78 7.60 9.26
N ASN A 90 6.56 8.66 9.07
CA ASN A 90 6.09 9.87 8.42
C ASN A 90 5.77 9.63 6.95
N MET A 91 6.55 8.82 6.25
CA MET A 91 6.24 8.42 4.88
C MET A 91 4.93 7.65 4.82
N GLY A 92 4.69 6.76 5.79
CA GLY A 92 3.43 6.03 5.88
C GLY A 92 2.23 6.94 6.10
N ARG A 93 2.36 7.93 6.99
CA ARG A 93 1.31 8.92 7.23
C ARG A 93 1.00 9.73 5.98
N SER A 94 2.03 10.13 5.24
CA SER A 94 1.85 10.86 3.98
C SER A 94 1.16 9.98 2.93
N PHE A 95 1.48 8.72 2.89
CA PHE A 95 0.86 7.76 1.98
C PHE A 95 -0.62 7.57 2.33
N ILE A 96 -0.95 7.42 3.61
CA ILE A 96 -2.34 7.31 4.06
C ILE A 96 -3.13 8.58 3.71
N ARG A 97 -2.53 9.76 3.90
CA ARG A 97 -3.17 11.01 3.50
C ARG A 97 -3.48 11.02 2.00
N ALA A 98 -2.55 10.56 1.19
CA ALA A 98 -2.76 10.48 -0.27
C ALA A 98 -3.87 9.49 -0.64
N ILE A 99 -3.95 8.36 0.06
CA ILE A 99 -5.04 7.39 -0.13
C ILE A 99 -6.39 8.05 0.15
N LEU A 100 -6.52 8.74 1.28
CA LEU A 100 -7.77 9.39 1.67
C LEU A 100 -8.15 10.51 0.71
N ASN A 101 -7.18 11.31 0.27
CA ASN A 101 -7.43 12.35 -0.72
C ASN A 101 -7.98 11.75 -2.02
N SER A 102 -7.36 10.69 -2.51
CA SER A 102 -7.80 10.06 -3.75
C SER A 102 -9.15 9.37 -3.59
N ALA A 103 -9.35 8.64 -2.50
CA ALA A 103 -10.58 7.88 -2.27
C ALA A 103 -11.81 8.79 -2.16
N TYR A 104 -11.63 9.97 -1.58
CA TYR A 104 -12.74 10.91 -1.31
C TYR A 104 -12.73 12.15 -2.20
N GLY A 105 -11.86 12.19 -3.20
CA GLY A 105 -11.83 13.30 -4.16
C GLY A 105 -11.38 14.63 -3.56
N ILE A 106 -10.49 14.61 -2.58
CA ILE A 106 -9.98 15.80 -1.92
C ILE A 106 -8.71 16.26 -2.61
N GLN A 107 -8.62 17.57 -2.92
CA GLN A 107 -7.38 18.12 -3.45
C GLN A 107 -6.29 18.09 -2.37
N PRO A 108 -5.03 17.79 -2.74
CA PRO A 108 -3.94 17.67 -1.74
C PRO A 108 -3.72 18.92 -0.90
N ASP A 109 -3.98 20.10 -1.46
CA ASP A 109 -3.82 21.39 -0.80
C ASP A 109 -5.10 21.91 -0.12
N ASP A 110 -6.19 21.16 -0.19
CA ASP A 110 -7.44 21.54 0.48
C ASP A 110 -7.31 21.24 1.98
N ASN A 111 -7.29 22.29 2.79
CA ASN A 111 -7.23 22.22 4.25
C ASN A 111 -8.50 22.79 4.88
N SER A 112 -9.63 22.75 4.15
CA SER A 112 -10.92 23.13 4.71
C SER A 112 -11.30 22.24 5.90
N PRO A 113 -12.19 22.69 6.80
CA PRO A 113 -12.63 21.84 7.91
C PRO A 113 -13.23 20.51 7.46
N GLN A 114 -13.93 20.49 6.31
CA GLN A 114 -14.48 19.26 5.76
C GLN A 114 -13.39 18.30 5.31
N ALA A 115 -12.38 18.83 4.61
CA ALA A 115 -11.24 17.99 4.17
C ALA A 115 -10.46 17.44 5.36
N GLN A 116 -10.20 18.27 6.36
CA GLN A 116 -9.52 17.83 7.59
C GLN A 116 -10.30 16.74 8.31
N ASN A 117 -11.62 16.91 8.41
CA ASN A 117 -12.48 15.92 9.05
C ASN A 117 -12.47 14.58 8.30
N THR A 118 -12.51 14.63 6.97
CA THR A 118 -12.47 13.41 6.15
C THR A 118 -11.14 12.68 6.29
N ARG A 119 -10.03 13.40 6.48
CA ARG A 119 -8.71 12.80 6.70
C ARG A 119 -8.50 12.28 8.11
N SER A 120 -9.41 12.57 9.04
CA SER A 120 -9.33 12.11 10.42
C SER A 120 -10.15 10.84 10.57
N ILE A 121 -9.50 9.70 10.44
CA ILE A 121 -10.17 8.39 10.53
C ILE A 121 -10.20 7.92 11.99
N ALA A 122 -11.20 7.11 12.31
CA ALA A 122 -11.36 6.56 13.66
C ALA A 122 -10.37 5.43 13.93
N GLY A 123 -9.94 4.71 12.89
CA GLY A 123 -8.99 3.61 13.01
C GLY A 123 -8.63 3.04 11.64
N PHE A 124 -7.74 2.06 11.64
CA PHE A 124 -7.27 1.46 10.39
C PHE A 124 -8.36 0.71 9.63
N ALA A 125 -9.43 0.29 10.33
CA ALA A 125 -10.57 -0.34 9.66
C ALA A 125 -11.17 0.57 8.59
N ASP A 126 -11.08 1.89 8.77
CA ASP A 126 -11.60 2.86 7.80
C ASP A 126 -10.81 2.92 6.50
N LEU A 127 -9.59 2.38 6.51
CA LEU A 127 -8.77 2.27 5.30
C LEU A 127 -9.06 0.97 4.54
N ASN A 128 -9.48 -0.07 5.25
CA ASN A 128 -9.70 -1.38 4.65
C ASN A 128 -10.92 -1.33 3.73
N GLY A 129 -10.72 -1.74 2.47
CA GLY A 129 -11.77 -1.73 1.48
C GLY A 129 -11.91 -0.42 0.70
N LEU A 130 -11.03 0.56 0.92
CA LEU A 130 -11.06 1.79 0.15
C LEU A 130 -10.59 1.56 -1.29
N GLU A 131 -11.25 2.26 -2.21
CA GLU A 131 -10.84 2.32 -3.61
C GLU A 131 -10.24 3.68 -3.88
N PHE A 132 -9.10 3.70 -4.55
CA PHE A 132 -8.41 4.95 -4.88
C PHE A 132 -7.54 4.76 -6.12
N VAL A 133 -7.08 5.88 -6.69
CA VAL A 133 -6.16 5.85 -7.81
C VAL A 133 -4.73 5.88 -7.30
N ALA A 134 -3.96 4.86 -7.66
CA ALA A 134 -2.56 4.73 -7.27
C ALA A 134 -1.67 4.88 -8.50
N ARG A 135 -0.51 5.51 -8.30
CA ARG A 135 0.58 5.43 -9.26
C ARG A 135 1.44 4.23 -8.90
N ILE A 136 1.63 3.36 -9.87
CA ILE A 136 2.40 2.13 -9.67
C ILE A 136 3.84 2.40 -10.04
N ASP A 137 4.74 2.26 -9.06
CA ASP A 137 6.16 2.38 -9.27
C ASP A 137 6.80 0.99 -9.20
N VAL A 138 7.59 0.67 -10.21
CA VAL A 138 8.29 -0.62 -10.26
C VAL A 138 9.68 -0.42 -9.67
N GLU A 139 9.99 -1.20 -8.63
CA GLU A 139 11.33 -1.24 -8.07
C GLU A 139 12.04 -2.48 -8.60
N LEU A 140 13.27 -2.27 -9.07
CA LEU A 140 14.13 -3.37 -9.46
C LEU A 140 14.88 -3.86 -8.22
N ASP A 141 14.77 -5.15 -7.95
CA ASP A 141 15.53 -5.77 -6.87
C ASP A 141 16.98 -5.94 -7.31
N GLN A 142 17.86 -5.12 -6.77
CA GLN A 142 19.26 -5.12 -7.15
C GLN A 142 20.08 -6.22 -6.47
N ASN A 143 19.46 -6.99 -5.61
CA ASN A 143 20.11 -8.09 -4.91
C ASN A 143 19.89 -9.44 -5.61
N LYS A 144 19.28 -9.44 -6.75
CA LYS A 144 19.06 -10.64 -7.53
C LYS A 144 20.02 -10.79 -8.69
#